data_481169dd204da660662e671b1dd24e8e
#
_entry.id   481169dd204da660662e671b1dd24e8e
#
_cell.length_a   1.000
_cell.length_b   1.000
_cell.length_c   1.000
_cell.angle_alpha   90.00
_cell.angle_beta   90.00
_cell.angle_gamma   90.00
#
_symmetry.space_group_name_H-M   'P 1'
#
loop_
_entity.id
_entity.type
_entity.pdbx_description
1 polymer ?
#
loop_
_entity_poly.entity_id
_entity_poly.type
_entity_poly.pdbx_seq_one_letter_code
_entity_poly.pdbx_strand_id
1 'polypeptide(L)'
;MAFALSSMQVTSSAFVNHQAIPAKHTGEGEDVSPALAWHNAPEGTQGFAVICHDPDAPLVKDGSYGFVHWVLYNLPGDIQELTEKTAAGTVGANDKGDTGYCGPMPPEGHGKHLYYFWVLALDHQTSLPEGLTL
;
A
#
# COMPACT_ATOMS: atom_id res chain seq x y z
N MET A 1 5.37 0.54 -27.41
CA MET A 1 6.23 -0.02 -26.35
C MET A 1 5.40 -0.97 -25.47
N ALA A 2 5.86 -2.17 -25.29
CA ALA A 2 5.18 -3.09 -24.40
C ALA A 2 5.51 -2.76 -22.94
N PHE A 3 4.50 -2.70 -22.09
CA PHE A 3 4.68 -2.58 -20.66
C PHE A 3 4.97 -3.97 -20.07
N ALA A 4 6.01 -4.08 -19.28
CA ALA A 4 6.38 -5.33 -18.63
C ALA A 4 6.49 -5.13 -17.12
N LEU A 5 5.94 -6.08 -16.36
CA LEU A 5 6.11 -6.09 -14.93
C LEU A 5 7.55 -6.48 -14.60
N SER A 6 8.08 -5.91 -13.53
CA SER A 6 9.40 -6.29 -13.04
C SER A 6 9.34 -7.69 -12.39
N SER A 7 10.52 -8.26 -12.14
CA SER A 7 10.63 -9.52 -11.39
C SER A 7 10.64 -9.29 -9.87
N MET A 8 10.40 -8.07 -9.42
CA MET A 8 10.37 -7.75 -7.99
C MET A 8 9.26 -8.52 -7.29
N GLN A 9 9.57 -9.09 -6.13
CA GLN A 9 8.63 -9.86 -5.33
C GLN A 9 8.36 -9.14 -4.03
N VAL A 10 7.08 -9.15 -3.62
CA VAL A 10 6.61 -8.51 -2.39
C VAL A 10 6.00 -9.58 -1.50
N THR A 11 6.38 -9.58 -0.23
CA THR A 11 5.87 -10.52 0.77
C THR A 11 5.52 -9.79 2.06
N SER A 12 4.74 -10.45 2.91
CA SER A 12 4.45 -9.96 4.26
C SER A 12 4.62 -11.11 5.25
N SER A 13 5.17 -10.80 6.42
CA SER A 13 5.22 -11.76 7.53
C SER A 13 3.86 -11.92 8.22
N ALA A 14 2.91 -11.01 7.94
CA ALA A 14 1.59 -11.02 8.56
C ALA A 14 0.61 -11.94 7.86
N PHE A 15 0.74 -12.12 6.54
CA PHE A 15 -0.17 -12.97 5.76
C PHE A 15 0.52 -13.44 4.48
N VAL A 16 0.00 -14.54 3.94
CA VAL A 16 0.45 -15.08 2.65
C VAL A 16 -0.45 -14.54 1.55
N ASN A 17 0.09 -14.38 0.36
CA ASN A 17 -0.67 -13.92 -0.82
C ASN A 17 -1.94 -14.77 -1.01
N HIS A 18 -3.04 -14.12 -1.30
CA HIS A 18 -4.39 -14.70 -1.44
C HIS A 18 -5.02 -15.21 -0.14
N GLN A 19 -4.42 -14.95 1.01
CA GLN A 19 -4.99 -15.29 2.30
C GLN A 19 -5.61 -14.05 2.97
N ALA A 20 -6.41 -14.29 4.00
CA ALA A 20 -7.08 -13.20 4.72
C ALA A 20 -6.07 -12.31 5.45
N ILE A 21 -6.36 -11.00 5.45
CA ILE A 21 -5.58 -10.05 6.23
C ILE A 21 -5.98 -10.22 7.70
N PRO A 22 -5.01 -10.39 8.62
CA PRO A 22 -5.33 -10.51 10.05
C PRO A 22 -6.08 -9.29 10.59
N ALA A 23 -6.98 -9.53 11.54
CA ALA A 23 -7.81 -8.46 12.13
C ALA A 23 -6.99 -7.31 12.69
N LYS A 24 -5.76 -7.56 13.14
CA LYS A 24 -4.84 -6.54 13.64
C LYS A 24 -4.63 -5.39 12.64
N HIS A 25 -4.65 -5.69 11.35
CA HIS A 25 -4.40 -4.73 10.27
C HIS A 25 -5.69 -4.21 9.65
N THR A 26 -6.82 -4.42 10.30
CA THR A 26 -8.13 -3.98 9.85
C THR A 26 -8.74 -3.00 10.83
N GLY A 27 -9.84 -2.35 10.42
CA GLY A 27 -10.59 -1.45 11.30
C GLY A 27 -11.26 -2.16 12.47
N GLU A 28 -11.31 -3.49 12.47
CA GLU A 28 -11.83 -4.28 13.60
C GLU A 28 -10.77 -4.53 14.68
N GLY A 29 -9.51 -4.27 14.39
CA GLY A 29 -8.41 -4.48 15.33
C GLY A 29 -7.63 -3.19 15.57
N GLU A 30 -6.32 -3.30 15.67
CA GLU A 30 -5.44 -2.16 15.94
C GLU A 30 -5.34 -1.17 14.77
N ASP A 31 -5.73 -1.60 13.58
CA ASP A 31 -5.73 -0.79 12.36
C ASP A 31 -4.34 -0.24 12.02
N VAL A 32 -3.33 -1.07 12.16
CA VAL A 32 -1.93 -0.72 11.86
C VAL A 32 -1.49 -1.36 10.55
N SER A 33 -0.59 -0.70 9.84
CA SER A 33 -0.07 -1.22 8.58
C SER A 33 0.72 -2.51 8.81
N PRO A 34 0.61 -3.50 7.90
CA PRO A 34 1.35 -4.74 8.03
C PRO A 34 2.82 -4.55 7.66
N ALA A 35 3.66 -5.47 8.13
CA ALA A 35 5.03 -5.56 7.67
C ALA A 35 5.04 -5.99 6.20
N LEU A 36 5.91 -5.39 5.41
CA LEU A 36 6.13 -5.74 4.01
C LEU A 36 7.63 -5.91 3.76
N ALA A 37 7.97 -6.82 2.86
CA ALA A 37 9.34 -6.97 2.41
C ALA A 37 9.33 -7.17 0.89
N TRP A 38 10.40 -6.73 0.23
CA TRP A 38 10.53 -6.92 -1.22
C TRP A 38 11.98 -7.16 -1.60
N HIS A 39 12.15 -7.82 -2.73
CA HIS A 39 13.47 -8.12 -3.28
C HIS A 39 13.40 -8.18 -4.80
N ASN A 40 14.57 -8.25 -5.44
CA ASN A 40 14.71 -8.18 -6.89
C ASN A 40 14.17 -6.86 -7.48
N ALA A 41 14.39 -5.75 -6.79
CA ALA A 41 14.10 -4.44 -7.37
C ALA A 41 14.91 -4.25 -8.66
N PRO A 42 14.36 -3.57 -9.67
CA PRO A 42 15.09 -3.34 -10.92
C PRO A 42 16.40 -2.58 -10.67
N GLU A 43 17.40 -2.86 -11.50
CA GLU A 43 18.63 -2.09 -11.48
C GLU A 43 18.32 -0.61 -11.74
N GLY A 44 18.99 0.28 -11.02
CA GLY A 44 18.76 1.72 -11.13
C GLY A 44 17.66 2.25 -10.23
N THR A 45 17.06 1.40 -9.38
CA THR A 45 16.06 1.86 -8.42
C THR A 45 16.67 2.83 -7.42
N GLN A 46 16.06 4.01 -7.28
CA GLN A 46 16.52 5.08 -6.41
C GLN A 46 15.55 5.38 -5.27
N GLY A 47 14.32 4.86 -5.34
CA GLY A 47 13.30 5.06 -4.32
C GLY A 47 12.14 4.12 -4.50
N PHE A 48 11.23 4.15 -3.52
CA PHE A 48 10.03 3.31 -3.55
C PHE A 48 8.80 4.09 -3.12
N ALA A 49 7.64 3.60 -3.54
CA ALA A 49 6.34 4.00 -3.03
C ALA A 49 5.50 2.76 -2.79
N VAL A 50 4.59 2.84 -1.82
CA VAL A 50 3.69 1.74 -1.46
C VAL A 50 2.26 2.24 -1.50
N ILE A 51 1.39 1.43 -2.08
CA ILE A 51 -0.04 1.72 -2.19
C ILE A 51 -0.81 0.48 -1.76
N CYS A 52 -1.83 0.66 -0.91
CA CYS A 52 -2.81 -0.38 -0.62
C CYS A 52 -4.16 0.06 -1.19
N HIS A 53 -4.73 -0.75 -2.07
CA HIS A 53 -5.92 -0.41 -2.85
C HIS A 53 -6.89 -1.58 -2.91
N ASP A 54 -8.17 -1.27 -2.75
CA ASP A 54 -9.28 -2.22 -2.90
C ASP A 54 -10.11 -1.82 -4.12
N PRO A 55 -9.94 -2.49 -5.28
CA PRO A 55 -10.73 -2.16 -6.47
C PRO A 55 -12.17 -2.68 -6.40
N ASP A 56 -12.48 -3.55 -5.44
CA ASP A 56 -13.82 -4.12 -5.28
C ASP A 56 -14.76 -3.23 -4.46
N ALA A 57 -14.21 -2.20 -3.81
CA ALA A 57 -15.01 -1.27 -3.02
C ALA A 57 -15.85 -0.37 -3.93
N PRO A 58 -17.03 0.09 -3.48
CA PRO A 58 -17.79 1.09 -4.22
C PRO A 58 -17.00 2.36 -4.44
N LEU A 59 -17.24 3.04 -5.56
CA LEU A 59 -16.61 4.33 -5.82
C LEU A 59 -17.01 5.32 -4.74
N VAL A 60 -16.03 6.04 -4.20
CA VAL A 60 -16.28 7.16 -3.31
C VAL A 60 -16.40 8.43 -4.13
N LYS A 61 -17.19 9.39 -3.61
CA LYS A 61 -17.35 10.68 -4.27
C LYS A 61 -15.98 11.39 -4.31
N ASP A 62 -15.61 11.86 -5.48
CA ASP A 62 -14.34 12.56 -5.74
C ASP A 62 -13.10 11.71 -5.48
N GLY A 63 -13.26 10.38 -5.33
CA GLY A 63 -12.16 9.45 -5.15
C GLY A 63 -11.70 8.80 -6.44
N SER A 64 -10.64 8.02 -6.34
CA SER A 64 -10.19 7.16 -7.42
C SER A 64 -11.08 5.92 -7.51
N TYR A 65 -10.87 5.10 -8.55
CA TYR A 65 -11.58 3.84 -8.68
C TYR A 65 -11.32 2.93 -7.48
N GLY A 66 -12.39 2.39 -6.89
CA GLY A 66 -12.30 1.59 -5.68
C GLY A 66 -12.00 2.43 -4.44
N PHE A 67 -11.27 1.87 -3.48
CA PHE A 67 -10.93 2.54 -2.22
C PHE A 67 -9.42 2.48 -1.98
N VAL A 68 -8.80 3.63 -1.75
CA VAL A 68 -7.38 3.73 -1.42
C VAL A 68 -7.22 3.71 0.10
N HIS A 69 -6.53 2.67 0.60
CA HIS A 69 -6.30 2.47 2.03
C HIS A 69 -5.00 3.07 2.53
N TRP A 70 -4.00 3.19 1.67
CA TRP A 70 -2.67 3.62 2.08
C TRP A 70 -1.87 4.12 0.89
N VAL A 71 -1.24 5.27 1.06
CA VAL A 71 -0.27 5.83 0.12
C VAL A 71 0.96 6.22 0.93
N LEU A 72 2.10 5.62 0.61
CA LEU A 72 3.37 5.85 1.30
C LEU A 72 4.46 6.08 0.25
N TYR A 73 5.20 7.17 0.38
CA TYR A 73 6.20 7.55 -0.61
C TYR A 73 7.43 8.17 0.04
N ASN A 74 8.35 8.69 -0.76
CA ASN A 74 9.64 9.23 -0.30
C ASN A 74 10.49 8.19 0.41
N LEU A 75 10.32 6.90 0.06
CA LEU A 75 11.15 5.82 0.59
C LEU A 75 12.47 5.77 -0.18
N PRO A 76 13.62 5.60 0.53
CA PRO A 76 14.92 5.54 -0.13
C PRO A 76 15.11 4.24 -0.93
N GLY A 77 16.03 4.26 -1.89
CA GLY A 77 16.27 3.11 -2.77
C GLY A 77 16.98 1.94 -2.13
N ASP A 78 17.52 2.10 -0.94
CA ASP A 78 18.21 1.04 -0.19
C ASP A 78 17.33 0.31 0.81
N ILE A 79 16.05 0.70 0.95
CA ILE A 79 15.12 0.02 1.84
C ILE A 79 14.56 -1.23 1.14
N GLN A 80 14.44 -2.33 1.87
CA GLN A 80 13.91 -3.60 1.35
C GLN A 80 12.77 -4.13 2.19
N GLU A 81 12.42 -3.44 3.27
CA GLU A 81 11.32 -3.87 4.14
C GLU A 81 10.75 -2.69 4.91
N LEU A 82 9.50 -2.86 5.31
CA LEU A 82 8.80 -1.98 6.24
C LEU A 82 8.35 -2.82 7.42
N THR A 83 8.61 -2.32 8.63
CA THR A 83 8.10 -2.96 9.83
C THR A 83 6.61 -2.65 9.99
N GLU A 84 5.92 -3.47 10.78
CA GLU A 84 4.55 -3.18 11.17
C GLU A 84 4.46 -1.78 11.78
N LYS A 85 3.40 -1.03 11.44
CA LYS A 85 3.19 0.34 11.91
C LYS A 85 4.41 1.23 11.61
N THR A 86 4.95 1.10 10.41
CA THR A 86 6.18 1.80 10.02
C THR A 86 6.04 3.32 10.13
N ALA A 87 7.13 3.97 10.54
CA ALA A 87 7.26 5.43 10.50
C ALA A 87 8.13 5.89 9.33
N ALA A 88 8.57 4.96 8.47
CA ALA A 88 9.41 5.31 7.32
C ALA A 88 8.59 6.05 6.25
N GLY A 89 9.27 6.91 5.50
CA GLY A 89 8.66 7.61 4.37
C GLY A 89 7.70 8.72 4.78
N THR A 90 6.89 9.13 3.83
CA THR A 90 5.88 10.17 3.98
C THR A 90 4.52 9.62 3.60
N VAL A 91 3.50 9.87 4.41
CA VAL A 91 2.16 9.35 4.18
C VAL A 91 1.31 10.30 3.36
N GLY A 92 0.57 9.72 2.41
CA GLY A 92 -0.43 10.43 1.64
C GLY A 92 -1.83 10.29 2.23
N ALA A 93 -2.80 10.88 1.56
CA ALA A 93 -4.21 10.81 1.95
C ALA A 93 -4.82 9.47 1.54
N ASN A 94 -5.64 8.89 2.41
CA ASN A 94 -6.47 7.74 2.10
C ASN A 94 -7.91 8.17 1.82
N ASP A 95 -8.72 7.26 1.30
CA ASP A 95 -10.10 7.58 0.94
C ASP A 95 -11.06 7.63 2.13
N LYS A 96 -10.58 7.33 3.33
CA LYS A 96 -11.34 7.54 4.56
C LYS A 96 -11.36 9.01 4.98
N GLY A 97 -10.45 9.82 4.43
CA GLY A 97 -10.33 11.24 4.74
C GLY A 97 -9.17 11.58 5.67
N ASP A 98 -8.34 10.61 6.00
CA ASP A 98 -7.17 10.79 6.87
C ASP A 98 -5.88 10.64 6.05
N THR A 99 -4.75 10.77 6.70
CA THR A 99 -3.44 10.40 6.13
C THR A 99 -2.97 9.08 6.73
N GLY A 100 -2.17 8.32 5.96
CA GLY A 100 -1.60 7.08 6.42
C GLY A 100 -2.47 5.87 6.10
N TYR A 101 -2.25 4.80 6.84
CA TYR A 101 -2.92 3.53 6.66
C TYR A 101 -4.28 3.51 7.34
N CYS A 102 -5.31 3.07 6.60
CA CYS A 102 -6.58 2.66 7.18
C CYS A 102 -6.91 1.26 6.66
N GLY A 103 -7.16 0.33 7.56
CA GLY A 103 -7.36 -1.06 7.20
C GLY A 103 -8.72 -1.37 6.61
N PRO A 104 -8.86 -2.59 6.07
CA PRO A 104 -10.14 -3.04 5.52
C PRO A 104 -11.27 -3.01 6.52
N MET A 105 -12.41 -2.50 6.09
CA MET A 105 -13.69 -2.54 6.80
C MET A 105 -14.80 -2.60 5.76
N PRO A 106 -14.87 -3.67 4.95
CA PRO A 106 -15.89 -3.76 3.91
C PRO A 106 -17.27 -3.77 4.53
N PRO A 107 -18.25 -3.08 3.92
CA PRO A 107 -19.62 -3.10 4.40
C PRO A 107 -20.19 -4.52 4.44
N GLU A 108 -21.06 -4.78 5.41
CA GLU A 108 -21.74 -6.05 5.52
C GLU A 108 -22.53 -6.34 4.24
N GLY A 109 -22.48 -7.57 3.76
CA GLY A 109 -23.18 -7.99 2.57
C GLY A 109 -22.49 -7.72 1.23
N HIS A 110 -21.33 -7.06 1.24
CA HIS A 110 -20.57 -6.80 0.01
C HIS A 110 -19.77 -8.00 -0.49
N GLY A 111 -19.67 -9.07 0.32
CA GLY A 111 -18.91 -10.24 -0.06
C GLY A 111 -17.41 -10.04 0.08
N LYS A 112 -16.64 -10.78 -0.72
CA LYS A 112 -15.18 -10.79 -0.64
C LYS A 112 -14.59 -9.61 -1.40
N HIS A 113 -13.71 -8.86 -0.73
CA HIS A 113 -12.91 -7.81 -1.33
C HIS A 113 -11.46 -8.26 -1.41
N LEU A 114 -10.78 -7.95 -2.50
CA LEU A 114 -9.35 -8.19 -2.68
C LEU A 114 -8.60 -6.88 -2.42
N TYR A 115 -7.56 -6.96 -1.60
CA TYR A 115 -6.73 -5.82 -1.23
C TYR A 115 -5.36 -6.00 -1.83
N TYR A 116 -4.94 -5.04 -2.66
CA TYR A 116 -3.66 -5.09 -3.37
C TYR A 116 -2.66 -4.17 -2.67
N PHE A 117 -1.52 -4.75 -2.29
CA PHE A 117 -0.39 -3.98 -1.80
C PHE A 117 0.62 -3.87 -2.94
N TRP A 118 0.79 -2.66 -3.45
CA TRP A 118 1.68 -2.36 -4.55
C TRP A 118 2.95 -1.74 -3.99
N VAL A 119 4.11 -2.26 -4.39
CA VAL A 119 5.40 -1.63 -4.15
C VAL A 119 5.94 -1.19 -5.50
N LEU A 120 6.13 0.11 -5.67
CA LEU A 120 6.61 0.70 -6.91
C LEU A 120 8.08 1.07 -6.76
N ALA A 121 8.92 0.54 -7.64
CA ALA A 121 10.34 0.89 -7.71
C ALA A 121 10.48 2.10 -8.64
N LEU A 122 11.14 3.15 -8.16
CA LEU A 122 11.27 4.41 -8.86
C LEU A 122 12.72 4.67 -9.24
N ASP A 123 12.96 5.32 -10.37
CA ASP A 123 14.31 5.63 -10.84
C ASP A 123 14.91 6.89 -10.22
N HIS A 124 14.22 7.48 -9.26
CA HIS A 124 14.73 8.59 -8.45
C HIS A 124 14.04 8.58 -7.09
N GLN A 125 14.68 9.19 -6.10
CA GLN A 125 14.07 9.37 -4.79
C GLN A 125 13.22 10.63 -4.81
N THR A 126 11.95 10.50 -4.40
CA THR A 126 11.04 11.63 -4.35
C THR A 126 11.20 12.42 -3.05
N SER A 127 10.80 13.68 -3.08
CA SER A 127 10.76 14.58 -1.93
C SER A 127 9.45 15.35 -1.96
N LEU A 128 8.36 14.59 -1.88
CA LEU A 128 7.00 15.12 -2.02
C LEU A 128 6.43 15.52 -0.66
N PRO A 129 5.49 16.48 -0.62
CA PRO A 129 4.84 16.86 0.64
C PRO A 129 3.89 15.77 1.13
N GLU A 130 3.56 15.82 2.41
CA GLU A 130 2.57 14.94 3.04
C GLU A 130 1.17 15.20 2.48
N GLY A 131 0.31 14.18 2.54
CA GLY A 131 -1.11 14.31 2.26
C GLY A 131 -1.52 14.25 0.80
N LEU A 132 -0.62 13.86 -0.10
CA LEU A 132 -0.96 13.72 -1.51
C LEU A 132 -1.88 12.52 -1.74
N THR A 133 -2.77 12.64 -2.72
CA THR A 133 -3.64 11.53 -3.14
C THR A 133 -2.95 10.65 -4.18
N LEU A 134 -3.51 9.47 -4.36
CA LEU A 134 -3.02 8.55 -5.40
C LEU A 134 -3.16 9.16 -6.78
#